data_4b54f19fea924da4f73b53c0c7eadd64
#
_entry.id   4b54f19fea924da4f73b53c0c7eadd64
#
_cell.length_a   1.000
_cell.length_b   1.000
_cell.length_c   1.000
_cell.angle_alpha   90.00
_cell.angle_beta   90.00
_cell.angle_gamma   90.00
#
_symmetry.space_group_name_H-M   'P 1'
#
loop_
_entity.id
_entity.type
_entity.pdbx_description
1 polymer ?
#
loop_
_entity_poly.entity_id
_entity_poly.type
_entity_poly.pdbx_seq_one_letter_code
_entity_poly.pdbx_strand_id
1 'polypeptide(L)'
;MRLKKIELYRGFNIYTEELRGGIWGTSVVEVPSGEADVIRTPSQGRLPGEYQSKEAALEAARAHIDRIQKNRRNRASQGTG
;
A
#
# COMPACT_ATOMS: atom_id res chain seq x y z
N MET A 1 3.18 19.83 2.52
CA MET A 1 4.23 18.82 2.64
C MET A 1 4.09 17.80 1.55
N ARG A 2 5.18 17.17 1.20
CA ARG A 2 5.19 16.28 0.05
C ARG A 2 5.26 14.84 0.48
N LEU A 3 4.44 14.01 -0.17
CA LEU A 3 4.57 12.56 -0.04
C LEU A 3 5.90 12.15 -0.66
N LYS A 4 6.60 11.31 0.03
CA LYS A 4 7.90 10.83 -0.44
C LYS A 4 7.84 9.33 -0.63
N LYS A 5 8.17 8.88 -1.84
CA LYS A 5 8.23 7.45 -2.14
C LYS A 5 9.39 6.84 -1.37
N ILE A 6 9.10 5.79 -0.61
CA ILE A 6 10.08 5.14 0.23
C ILE A 6 10.58 3.85 -0.39
N GLU A 7 9.66 3.02 -0.90
CA GLU A 7 10.07 1.75 -1.48
C GLU A 7 8.97 1.17 -2.35
N LEU A 8 9.37 0.23 -3.17
CA LEU A 8 8.45 -0.60 -3.93
C LEU A 8 8.34 -1.94 -3.21
N TYR A 9 7.12 -2.33 -2.84
CA TYR A 9 6.91 -3.55 -2.07
C TYR A 9 5.74 -4.34 -2.67
N ARG A 10 6.03 -5.54 -3.15
CA ARG A 10 5.03 -6.46 -3.70
C ARG A 10 4.10 -5.81 -4.72
N GLY A 11 4.67 -4.98 -5.60
CA GLY A 11 3.90 -4.32 -6.65
C GLY A 11 3.22 -3.04 -6.24
N PHE A 12 3.52 -2.53 -5.05
CA PHE A 12 2.98 -1.26 -4.58
C PHE A 12 4.11 -0.30 -4.25
N ASN A 13 3.93 0.96 -4.63
CA ASN A 13 4.80 2.03 -4.16
C ASN A 13 4.27 2.51 -2.81
N ILE A 14 5.16 2.63 -1.85
CA ILE A 14 4.81 3.10 -0.52
C ILE A 14 5.32 4.53 -0.37
N TYR A 15 4.43 5.42 0.07
CA TYR A 15 4.74 6.82 0.31
C TYR A 15 4.51 7.14 1.78
N THR A 16 5.41 7.94 2.34
CA THR A 16 5.24 8.43 3.70
C THR A 16 5.39 9.94 3.71
N GLU A 17 4.75 10.59 4.69
CA GLU A 17 4.93 12.02 4.90
C GLU A 17 4.81 12.32 6.37
N GLU A 18 5.57 13.30 6.81
CA GLU A 18 5.45 13.78 8.17
C GLU A 18 4.32 14.79 8.22
N LEU A 19 3.30 14.49 9.02
CA LEU A 19 2.12 15.35 9.12
C LEU A 19 2.35 16.53 10.05
N ARG A 20 3.08 16.26 11.14
CA ARG A 20 3.48 17.26 12.12
C ARG A 20 4.57 16.62 12.95
N GLY A 21 5.18 17.36 13.82
CA GLY A 21 6.35 16.89 14.55
C GLY A 21 6.19 15.48 15.09
N GLY A 22 6.93 14.54 14.54
CA GLY A 22 6.95 13.17 14.99
C GLY A 22 5.75 12.32 14.59
N ILE A 23 4.79 12.86 13.85
CA ILE A 23 3.61 12.12 13.43
C ILE A 23 3.66 11.90 11.91
N TRP A 24 3.48 10.65 11.49
CA TRP A 24 3.64 10.25 10.11
C TRP A 24 2.36 9.64 9.54
N GLY A 25 2.14 9.87 8.26
CA GLY A 25 1.07 9.20 7.52
C GLY A 25 1.69 8.40 6.39
N THR A 26 0.92 7.47 5.83
CA THR A 26 1.41 6.65 4.72
C THR A 26 0.30 6.36 3.74
N SER A 27 0.72 6.18 2.48
CA SER A 27 -0.19 5.85 1.38
C SER A 27 0.47 4.81 0.51
N VAL A 28 -0.33 4.01 -0.16
CA VAL A 28 0.17 3.00 -1.08
C VAL A 28 -0.51 3.17 -2.43
N VAL A 29 0.24 2.92 -3.50
CA VAL A 29 -0.28 3.01 -4.86
C VAL A 29 0.20 1.79 -5.61
N GLU A 30 -0.74 1.01 -6.12
CA GLU A 30 -0.39 -0.18 -6.89
C GLU A 30 0.21 0.22 -8.22
N VAL A 31 1.32 -0.39 -8.57
CA VAL A 31 1.99 -0.15 -9.86
C VAL A 31 1.37 -1.08 -10.89
N PRO A 32 0.82 -0.54 -11.97
CA PRO A 32 0.30 -1.40 -13.05
C PRO A 32 1.42 -2.27 -13.61
N SER A 33 1.13 -3.52 -13.83
CA SER A 33 2.14 -4.46 -14.33
C SER A 33 1.53 -5.34 -15.40
N GLY A 34 1.75 -4.97 -16.63
CA GLY A 34 1.34 -5.79 -17.75
C GLY A 34 -0.12 -5.59 -18.14
N GLU A 35 -0.57 -6.46 -19.04
CA GLU A 35 -1.86 -6.31 -19.68
C GLU A 35 -3.03 -6.59 -18.75
N ALA A 36 -2.81 -7.37 -17.73
CA ALA A 36 -3.87 -7.71 -16.79
C ALA A 36 -4.46 -6.48 -16.12
N ASP A 37 -3.66 -5.43 -15.98
CA ASP A 37 -4.11 -4.23 -15.28
C ASP A 37 -4.91 -3.29 -16.16
N VAL A 38 -5.04 -3.61 -17.44
CA VAL A 38 -5.86 -2.80 -18.36
C VAL A 38 -7.33 -2.88 -17.95
N ILE A 39 -7.75 -4.02 -17.44
CA ILE A 39 -9.15 -4.27 -17.13
C ILE A 39 -9.46 -4.09 -15.64
N ARG A 40 -8.49 -3.65 -14.86
CA ARG A 40 -8.65 -3.50 -13.43
C ARG A 40 -8.03 -2.19 -12.98
N THR A 41 -8.78 -1.45 -12.16
CA THR A 41 -8.27 -0.22 -11.60
C THR A 41 -7.22 -0.56 -10.54
N PRO A 42 -6.01 0.01 -10.66
CA PRO A 42 -4.99 -0.21 -9.64
C PRO A 42 -5.46 0.27 -8.26
N SER A 43 -5.10 -0.48 -7.25
CA SER A 43 -5.46 -0.13 -5.88
C SER A 43 -4.59 1.03 -5.40
N GLN A 44 -5.22 2.00 -4.73
CA GLN A 44 -4.48 3.12 -4.16
C GLN A 44 -5.26 3.68 -2.99
N GLY A 45 -4.55 4.28 -2.08
CA GLY A 45 -5.21 4.91 -0.97
C GLY A 45 -4.27 5.23 0.17
N ARG A 46 -4.76 6.10 1.03
CA ARG A 46 -4.07 6.47 2.25
C ARG A 46 -4.53 5.57 3.37
N LEU A 47 -3.59 5.06 4.15
CA LEU A 47 -3.93 4.25 5.30
C LEU A 47 -4.54 5.15 6.38
N PRO A 48 -5.58 4.67 7.07
CA PRO A 48 -6.16 5.45 8.17
C PRO A 48 -5.19 5.49 9.35
N GLY A 49 -5.31 6.55 10.13
CA GLY A 49 -4.53 6.67 11.35
C GLY A 49 -3.24 7.44 11.16
N GLU A 50 -2.57 7.61 12.28
CA GLU A 50 -1.31 8.33 12.32
C GLU A 50 -0.29 7.46 13.05
N TYR A 51 0.96 7.62 12.67
CA TYR A 51 2.02 6.77 13.19
C TYR A 51 3.08 7.64 13.84
N GLN A 52 3.73 7.11 14.85
CA GLN A 52 4.68 7.90 15.65
C GLN A 52 6.08 7.90 15.09
N SER A 53 6.31 7.19 14.00
CA SER A 53 7.60 7.20 13.35
C SER A 53 7.43 6.80 11.88
N LYS A 54 8.44 7.13 11.09
CA LYS A 54 8.48 6.72 9.70
C LYS A 54 8.46 5.19 9.58
N GLU A 55 9.21 4.54 10.46
CA GLU A 55 9.28 3.07 10.45
C GLU A 55 7.93 2.44 10.76
N ALA A 56 7.21 3.00 11.72
CA ALA A 56 5.89 2.48 12.06
C ALA A 56 4.93 2.65 10.88
N ALA A 57 5.00 3.79 10.20
CA ALA A 57 4.17 4.03 9.03
C ALA A 57 4.52 3.04 7.92
N LEU A 58 5.81 2.80 7.71
CA LEU A 58 6.29 1.89 6.68
C LEU A 58 5.83 0.46 6.95
N GLU A 59 5.92 0.01 8.20
CA GLU A 59 5.46 -1.33 8.57
C GLU A 59 3.97 -1.48 8.37
N ALA A 60 3.21 -0.43 8.71
CA ALA A 60 1.76 -0.46 8.53
C ALA A 60 1.42 -0.57 7.05
N ALA A 61 2.16 0.13 6.20
CA ALA A 61 1.94 0.07 4.77
C ALA A 61 2.21 -1.34 4.23
N ARG A 62 3.30 -1.96 4.67
CA ARG A 62 3.63 -3.31 4.25
C ARG A 62 2.57 -4.31 4.68
N ALA A 63 2.11 -4.19 5.92
CA ALA A 63 1.06 -5.08 6.42
C ALA A 63 -0.22 -4.91 5.63
N HIS A 64 -0.54 -3.68 5.26
CA HIS A 64 -1.72 -3.39 4.45
C HIS A 64 -1.62 -4.05 3.08
N ILE A 65 -0.45 -3.94 2.45
CA ILE A 65 -0.21 -4.55 1.15
C ILE A 65 -0.29 -6.07 1.25
N ASP A 66 0.30 -6.64 2.30
CA ASP A 66 0.25 -8.08 2.51
C ASP A 66 -1.19 -8.56 2.62
N ARG A 67 -2.03 -7.79 3.30
CA ARG A 67 -3.45 -8.13 3.45
C ARG A 67 -4.16 -8.09 2.10
N ILE A 68 -3.87 -7.07 1.29
CA ILE A 68 -4.47 -6.97 -0.04
C ILE A 68 -4.09 -8.18 -0.89
N GLN A 69 -2.82 -8.54 -0.89
CA GLN A 69 -2.33 -9.66 -1.70
C GLN A 69 -2.89 -10.99 -1.20
N LYS A 70 -2.98 -11.14 0.10
CA LYS A 70 -3.56 -12.34 0.68
C LYS A 70 -5.03 -12.48 0.30
N ASN A 71 -5.77 -11.39 0.36
CA ASN A 71 -7.19 -11.41 0.01
C ASN A 71 -7.39 -11.76 -1.47
N ARG A 72 -6.53 -11.24 -2.33
CA ARG A 72 -6.60 -11.57 -3.75
C ARG A 72 -6.33 -13.03 -4.00
N ARG A 73 -5.32 -13.59 -3.30
CA ARG A 73 -5.00 -15.00 -3.44
C ARG A 73 -6.14 -15.88 -2.95
N ASN A 74 -6.72 -15.55 -1.82
CA ASN A 74 -7.84 -16.32 -1.26
C ASN A 74 -9.04 -16.26 -2.19
N ARG A 75 -9.31 -15.09 -2.75
CA ARG A 75 -10.44 -14.94 -3.66
C ARG A 75 -10.24 -15.78 -4.92
N ALA A 76 -9.04 -15.80 -5.46
CA ALA A 76 -8.74 -16.58 -6.64
C ALA A 76 -8.92 -18.07 -6.36
N SER A 77 -8.47 -18.53 -5.19
CA SER A 77 -8.64 -19.93 -4.80
C SER A 77 -10.10 -20.30 -4.67
N GLN A 78 -10.90 -19.43 -4.09
CA GLN A 78 -12.33 -19.70 -3.91
C GLN A 78 -13.08 -19.65 -5.24
N GLY A 79 -12.61 -18.82 -6.15
CA GLY A 79 -13.25 -18.68 -7.45
C GLY A 79 -13.18 -19.91 -8.30
N THR A 80 -12.27 -20.80 -8.02
CA THR A 80 -12.09 -22.02 -8.80
C THR A 80 -12.83 -23.21 -8.21
N GLY A 81 -13.29 -23.04 -7.00
CA GLY A 81 -13.95 -24.14 -6.28
C GLY A 81 -15.36 -24.33 -6.65
#